data_70bf1f8b500ac69b71d345a4b24bbbed
#
_entry.id   70bf1f8b500ac69b71d345a4b24bbbed
#
_cell.length_a   1.000
_cell.length_b   1.000
_cell.length_c   1.000
_cell.angle_alpha   90.00
_cell.angle_beta   90.00
_cell.angle_gamma   90.00
#
_symmetry.space_group_name_H-M   'P 1'
#
loop_
_entity.id
_entity.type
_entity.pdbx_description
1 polymer ?
#
loop_
_entity_poly.entity_id
_entity_poly.type
_entity_poly.pdbx_seq_one_letter_code
_entity_poly.pdbx_strand_id
1 'polypeptide(L)'
;MKKIFVALLALGCLVACTPKKTAYEQYVELYDNVGTQLKTVEDRAIKDSIIEDFVAQGYTLLMENIQDVTSDSIVLAHFYMLSPEQKAELFAAIPAERLEMPTLQPIHQEYLIELKTSAGNPYIEITSLKADGTALALSELVGKTDYVLVDFWASWCGPCREEIPG
;
A
#
# COMPACT_ATOMS: atom_id res chain seq x y z
N MET A 1 62.08 4.30 47.86
CA MET A 1 60.95 3.48 47.47
C MET A 1 59.82 4.45 47.04
N LYS A 2 59.69 4.70 45.77
CA LYS A 2 58.67 5.62 45.21
C LYS A 2 57.43 4.83 44.95
N LYS A 3 56.31 5.17 45.59
CA LYS A 3 55.00 4.62 45.35
C LYS A 3 54.41 5.31 44.12
N ILE A 4 54.19 4.58 42.99
CA ILE A 4 53.56 5.05 41.81
C ILE A 4 52.06 4.84 42.06
N PHE A 5 51.25 5.92 42.16
CA PHE A 5 49.82 5.90 42.13
C PHE A 5 49.39 5.81 40.68
N VAL A 6 48.84 4.64 40.29
CA VAL A 6 48.16 4.50 39.00
C VAL A 6 46.75 5.00 39.20
N ALA A 7 46.47 6.18 38.69
CA ALA A 7 45.08 6.68 38.57
C ALA A 7 44.41 5.96 37.42
N LEU A 8 43.50 5.02 37.71
CA LEU A 8 42.58 4.46 36.73
C LEU A 8 41.57 5.56 36.37
N LEU A 9 41.76 6.18 35.21
CA LEU A 9 40.74 6.97 34.53
C LEU A 9 39.67 6.01 34.05
N ALA A 10 38.54 5.91 34.78
CA ALA A 10 37.32 5.32 34.31
C ALA A 10 36.78 6.22 33.20
N LEU A 11 37.10 5.89 31.94
CA LEU A 11 36.43 6.44 30.77
C LEU A 11 35.01 5.87 30.76
N GLY A 12 34.09 6.57 31.42
CA GLY A 12 32.67 6.28 31.29
C GLY A 12 32.26 6.46 29.83
N CYS A 13 32.05 5.36 29.14
CA CYS A 13 31.34 5.37 27.87
C CYS A 13 29.93 5.90 28.12
N LEU A 14 29.74 7.20 27.90
CA LEU A 14 28.44 7.78 27.67
C LEU A 14 27.99 7.24 26.31
N VAL A 15 27.45 6.02 26.31
CA VAL A 15 26.57 5.57 25.21
C VAL A 15 25.39 6.52 25.29
N ALA A 16 25.42 7.57 24.49
CA ALA A 16 24.27 8.41 24.27
C ALA A 16 23.17 7.46 23.71
N CYS A 17 22.20 7.11 24.55
CA CYS A 17 20.99 6.44 24.12
C CYS A 17 20.27 7.44 23.21
N THR A 18 20.59 7.44 21.92
CA THR A 18 19.73 8.07 20.93
C THR A 18 18.42 7.31 20.98
N PRO A 19 17.26 7.97 21.17
CA PRO A 19 16.00 7.29 21.16
C PRO A 19 15.85 6.51 19.85
N LYS A 20 15.43 5.26 19.95
CA LYS A 20 15.18 4.42 18.76
C LYS A 20 14.06 5.07 17.98
N LYS A 21 14.29 5.31 16.67
CA LYS A 21 13.28 5.85 15.77
C LYS A 21 12.07 4.93 15.72
N THR A 22 10.89 5.51 15.69
CA THR A 22 9.64 4.78 15.42
C THR A 22 9.67 4.20 14.01
N ALA A 23 8.83 3.21 13.75
CA ALA A 23 8.69 2.65 12.40
C ALA A 23 8.29 3.73 11.39
N TYR A 24 7.39 4.64 11.78
CA TYR A 24 6.96 5.73 10.91
C TYR A 24 8.09 6.71 10.58
N GLU A 25 8.93 7.09 11.56
CA GLU A 25 10.11 7.95 11.31
C GLU A 25 11.11 7.28 10.36
N GLN A 26 11.33 5.97 10.50
CA GLN A 26 12.18 5.21 9.58
C GLN A 26 11.57 5.16 8.16
N TYR A 27 10.25 5.00 8.06
CA TYR A 27 9.55 5.01 6.78
C TYR A 27 9.65 6.37 6.08
N VAL A 28 9.49 7.47 6.82
CA VAL A 28 9.62 8.83 6.27
C VAL A 28 11.03 9.06 5.71
N GLU A 29 12.07 8.61 6.42
CA GLU A 29 13.45 8.71 5.92
C GLU A 29 13.69 7.88 4.66
N LEU A 30 13.12 6.68 4.61
CA LEU A 30 13.16 5.83 3.42
C LEU A 30 12.49 6.53 2.23
N TYR A 31 11.32 7.11 2.44
CA TYR A 31 10.56 7.84 1.43
C TYR A 31 11.33 9.07 0.90
N ASP A 32 11.90 9.89 1.80
CA ASP A 32 12.66 11.08 1.45
C ASP A 32 13.95 10.74 0.67
N ASN A 33 14.62 9.64 1.06
CA ASN A 33 15.80 9.14 0.36
C ASN A 33 15.46 8.72 -1.08
N VAL A 34 14.40 7.94 -1.26
CA VAL A 34 13.91 7.53 -2.59
C VAL A 34 13.50 8.74 -3.42
N GLY A 35 12.78 9.69 -2.85
CA GLY A 35 12.41 10.93 -3.53
C GLY A 35 13.62 11.73 -4.00
N THR A 36 14.72 11.69 -3.26
CA THR A 36 15.98 12.33 -3.63
C THR A 36 16.67 11.58 -4.78
N GLN A 37 16.73 10.26 -4.72
CA GLN A 37 17.33 9.43 -5.78
C GLN A 37 16.58 9.58 -7.11
N LEU A 38 15.25 9.54 -7.09
CA LEU A 38 14.41 9.66 -8.30
C LEU A 38 14.56 11.00 -9.03
N LYS A 39 14.94 12.08 -8.32
CA LYS A 39 15.22 13.39 -8.92
C LYS A 39 16.54 13.42 -9.69
N THR A 40 17.49 12.57 -9.35
CA THR A 40 18.86 12.55 -9.93
C THR A 40 19.03 11.52 -11.02
N VAL A 41 18.10 10.60 -11.19
CA VAL A 41 18.12 9.52 -12.18
C VAL A 41 17.18 9.87 -13.33
N GLU A 42 17.64 9.73 -14.57
CA GLU A 42 16.80 9.90 -15.78
C GLU A 42 16.33 8.55 -16.35
N ASP A 43 17.18 7.53 -16.24
CA ASP A 43 16.91 6.19 -16.77
C ASP A 43 15.71 5.55 -16.10
N ARG A 44 14.73 5.10 -16.92
CA ARG A 44 13.47 4.53 -16.44
C ARG A 44 13.67 3.21 -15.70
N ALA A 45 14.55 2.34 -16.20
CA ALA A 45 14.76 1.03 -15.59
C ALA A 45 15.41 1.17 -14.20
N ILE A 46 16.29 2.17 -14.03
CA ILE A 46 16.88 2.47 -12.73
C ILE A 46 15.81 3.06 -11.79
N LYS A 47 14.92 3.93 -12.27
CA LYS A 47 13.80 4.43 -11.48
C LYS A 47 12.87 3.31 -11.00
N ASP A 48 12.53 2.41 -11.90
CA ASP A 48 11.67 1.26 -11.60
C ASP A 48 12.32 0.38 -10.51
N SER A 49 13.63 0.11 -10.61
CA SER A 49 14.37 -0.62 -9.57
C SER A 49 14.40 0.10 -8.21
N ILE A 50 14.57 1.42 -8.20
CA ILE A 50 14.52 2.22 -6.95
C ILE A 50 13.14 2.13 -6.30
N ILE A 51 12.08 2.13 -7.09
CA ILE A 51 10.70 2.01 -6.60
C ILE A 51 10.45 0.59 -6.05
N GLU A 52 10.88 -0.45 -6.76
CA GLU A 52 10.79 -1.83 -6.31
C GLU A 52 11.51 -2.04 -4.98
N ASP A 53 12.73 -1.53 -4.84
CA ASP A 53 13.50 -1.58 -3.59
C ASP A 53 12.78 -0.83 -2.45
N PHE A 54 12.18 0.32 -2.74
CA PHE A 54 11.38 1.07 -1.77
C PHE A 54 10.17 0.27 -1.30
N VAL A 55 9.44 -0.34 -2.23
CA VAL A 55 8.27 -1.17 -1.89
C VAL A 55 8.68 -2.34 -1.02
N ALA A 56 9.77 -3.02 -1.34
CA ALA A 56 10.27 -4.16 -0.56
C ALA A 56 10.71 -3.75 0.84
N GLN A 57 11.47 -2.65 0.98
CA GLN A 57 11.94 -2.16 2.27
C GLN A 57 10.80 -1.63 3.13
N GLY A 58 9.85 -0.88 2.54
CA GLY A 58 8.67 -0.37 3.23
C GLY A 58 7.78 -1.49 3.74
N TYR A 59 7.57 -2.54 2.94
CA TYR A 59 6.83 -3.73 3.35
C TYR A 59 7.53 -4.47 4.51
N THR A 60 8.85 -4.66 4.43
CA THR A 60 9.62 -5.29 5.51
C THR A 60 9.50 -4.50 6.81
N LEU A 61 9.71 -3.18 6.76
CA LEU A 61 9.58 -2.31 7.92
C LEU A 61 8.18 -2.36 8.54
N LEU A 62 7.15 -2.38 7.69
CA LEU A 62 5.75 -2.49 8.09
C LEU A 62 5.50 -3.83 8.83
N MET A 63 5.90 -4.96 8.25
CA MET A 63 5.68 -6.27 8.83
C MET A 63 6.45 -6.50 10.15
N GLU A 64 7.66 -5.98 10.26
CA GLU A 64 8.45 -6.02 11.50
C GLU A 64 7.79 -5.23 12.66
N ASN A 65 6.97 -4.24 12.34
CA ASN A 65 6.33 -3.36 13.32
C ASN A 65 4.79 -3.47 13.30
N ILE A 66 4.24 -4.50 12.69
CA ILE A 66 2.80 -4.61 12.42
C ILE A 66 1.94 -4.62 13.68
N GLN A 67 2.48 -5.00 14.83
CA GLN A 67 1.77 -4.98 16.12
C GLN A 67 1.73 -3.58 16.75
N ASP A 68 2.54 -2.63 16.28
CA ASP A 68 2.57 -1.26 16.78
C ASP A 68 1.56 -0.40 16.01
N VAL A 69 0.67 0.29 16.72
CA VAL A 69 -0.33 1.21 16.13
C VAL A 69 0.30 2.33 15.30
N THR A 70 1.56 2.70 15.57
CA THR A 70 2.27 3.70 14.76
C THR A 70 2.52 3.23 13.32
N SER A 71 2.46 1.91 13.06
CA SER A 71 2.57 1.35 11.72
C SER A 71 1.32 1.59 10.85
N ASP A 72 0.18 1.98 11.42
CA ASP A 72 -1.05 2.24 10.66
C ASP A 72 -0.85 3.31 9.58
N SER A 73 -0.05 4.34 9.87
CA SER A 73 0.30 5.37 8.88
C SER A 73 1.11 4.81 7.71
N ILE A 74 1.93 3.79 7.96
CA ILE A 74 2.69 3.10 6.91
C ILE A 74 1.74 2.23 6.07
N VAL A 75 0.76 1.55 6.71
CA VAL A 75 -0.29 0.79 5.99
C VAL A 75 -0.96 1.70 4.98
N LEU A 76 -1.45 2.88 5.42
CA LEU A 76 -2.14 3.84 4.54
C LEU A 76 -1.26 4.32 3.38
N ALA A 77 0.02 4.59 3.64
CA ALA A 77 0.93 5.11 2.64
C ALA A 77 1.40 4.05 1.63
N HIS A 78 1.46 2.78 2.05
CA HIS A 78 2.11 1.71 1.29
C HIS A 78 1.15 0.74 0.60
N PHE A 79 -0.10 0.68 1.04
CA PHE A 79 -1.12 -0.30 0.61
C PHE A 79 -1.25 -0.44 -0.92
N TYR A 80 -1.31 0.69 -1.64
CA TYR A 80 -1.52 0.67 -3.10
C TYR A 80 -0.31 0.17 -3.90
N MET A 81 0.85 0.04 -3.24
CA MET A 81 2.07 -0.46 -3.85
C MET A 81 2.29 -1.96 -3.61
N LEU A 82 1.48 -2.58 -2.75
CA LEU A 82 1.63 -3.98 -2.38
C LEU A 82 0.98 -4.93 -3.39
N SER A 83 1.60 -6.09 -3.60
CA SER A 83 0.99 -7.18 -4.36
C SER A 83 -0.25 -7.75 -3.63
N PRO A 84 -1.15 -8.46 -4.35
CA PRO A 84 -2.29 -9.12 -3.70
C PRO A 84 -1.88 -10.07 -2.56
N GLU A 85 -0.77 -10.79 -2.71
CA GLU A 85 -0.24 -11.71 -1.71
C GLU A 85 0.24 -10.94 -0.47
N GLN A 86 0.99 -9.85 -0.67
CA GLN A 86 1.46 -8.98 0.41
C GLN A 86 0.30 -8.34 1.17
N LYS A 87 -0.75 -7.90 0.46
CA LYS A 87 -1.98 -7.40 1.09
C LYS A 87 -2.65 -8.47 1.96
N ALA A 88 -2.74 -9.70 1.46
CA ALA A 88 -3.32 -10.79 2.22
C ALA A 88 -2.54 -11.10 3.50
N GLU A 89 -1.20 -11.16 3.42
CA GLU A 89 -0.33 -11.34 4.58
C GLU A 89 -0.46 -10.17 5.58
N LEU A 90 -0.48 -8.93 5.07
CA LEU A 90 -0.62 -7.73 5.87
C LEU A 90 -1.92 -7.75 6.70
N PHE A 91 -3.07 -7.93 6.04
CA PHE A 91 -4.36 -7.92 6.74
C PHE A 91 -4.57 -9.12 7.66
N ALA A 92 -3.94 -10.26 7.37
CA ALA A 92 -3.92 -11.41 8.28
C ALA A 92 -3.07 -11.15 9.54
N ALA A 93 -2.07 -10.29 9.48
CA ALA A 93 -1.17 -9.97 10.59
C ALA A 93 -1.68 -8.84 11.50
N ILE A 94 -2.56 -7.96 11.01
CA ILE A 94 -3.14 -6.87 11.80
C ILE A 94 -4.19 -7.43 12.77
N PRO A 95 -4.14 -7.08 14.08
CA PRO A 95 -5.19 -7.45 15.03
C PRO A 95 -6.57 -6.99 14.59
N ALA A 96 -7.58 -7.86 14.72
CA ALA A 96 -8.93 -7.62 14.20
C ALA A 96 -9.56 -6.32 14.76
N GLU A 97 -9.30 -6.01 16.03
CA GLU A 97 -9.78 -4.77 16.66
C GLU A 97 -9.20 -3.50 16.02
N ARG A 98 -7.99 -3.58 15.48
CA ARG A 98 -7.38 -2.44 14.77
C ARG A 98 -7.97 -2.23 13.38
N LEU A 99 -8.40 -3.30 12.72
CA LEU A 99 -9.05 -3.22 11.39
C LEU A 99 -10.40 -2.48 11.45
N GLU A 100 -11.05 -2.47 12.62
CA GLU A 100 -12.30 -1.75 12.86
C GLU A 100 -12.08 -0.29 13.32
N MET A 101 -10.82 0.12 13.57
CA MET A 101 -10.53 1.50 13.97
C MET A 101 -10.67 2.46 12.78
N PRO A 102 -11.10 3.71 13.01
CA PRO A 102 -11.32 4.71 11.94
C PRO A 102 -10.12 4.91 11.01
N THR A 103 -8.91 4.67 11.50
CA THR A 103 -7.68 4.81 10.72
C THR A 103 -7.55 3.74 9.63
N LEU A 104 -7.80 2.46 9.97
CA LEU A 104 -7.61 1.34 9.04
C LEU A 104 -8.90 0.84 8.40
N GLN A 105 -10.05 1.09 9.01
CA GLN A 105 -11.34 0.61 8.51
C GLN A 105 -11.57 0.93 7.01
N PRO A 106 -11.32 2.17 6.51
CA PRO A 106 -11.56 2.47 5.11
C PRO A 106 -10.71 1.61 4.16
N ILE A 107 -9.42 1.47 4.45
CA ILE A 107 -8.50 0.68 3.61
C ILE A 107 -8.77 -0.83 3.71
N HIS A 108 -9.21 -1.30 4.88
CA HIS A 108 -9.65 -2.68 5.07
C HIS A 108 -10.92 -2.98 4.24
N GLN A 109 -11.89 -2.07 4.21
CA GLN A 109 -13.08 -2.22 3.37
C GLN A 109 -12.71 -2.24 1.88
N GLU A 110 -11.77 -1.40 1.45
CA GLU A 110 -11.26 -1.41 0.08
C GLU A 110 -10.61 -2.74 -0.28
N TYR A 111 -9.77 -3.30 0.60
CA TYR A 111 -9.19 -4.62 0.43
C TYR A 111 -10.27 -5.72 0.31
N LEU A 112 -11.31 -5.69 1.13
CA LEU A 112 -12.41 -6.65 1.04
C LEU A 112 -13.20 -6.55 -0.28
N ILE A 113 -13.31 -5.34 -0.84
CA ILE A 113 -13.89 -5.12 -2.18
C ILE A 113 -12.95 -5.70 -3.25
N GLU A 114 -11.66 -5.40 -3.17
CA GLU A 114 -10.64 -5.94 -4.08
C GLU A 114 -10.66 -7.48 -4.11
N LEU A 115 -10.76 -8.13 -2.95
CA LEU A 115 -10.91 -9.58 -2.86
C LEU A 115 -12.14 -10.10 -3.59
N LYS A 116 -13.27 -9.40 -3.49
CA LYS A 116 -14.53 -9.81 -4.16
C LYS A 116 -14.50 -9.61 -5.66
N THR A 117 -13.72 -8.63 -6.14
CA THR A 117 -13.65 -8.25 -7.56
C THR A 117 -12.47 -8.84 -8.29
N SER A 118 -11.58 -9.57 -7.58
CA SER A 118 -10.42 -10.20 -8.21
C SER A 118 -10.81 -11.31 -9.19
N ALA A 119 -9.92 -11.54 -10.16
CA ALA A 119 -10.13 -12.54 -11.20
C ALA A 119 -10.38 -13.94 -10.59
N GLY A 120 -11.30 -14.69 -11.21
CA GLY A 120 -11.71 -16.02 -10.75
C GLY A 120 -12.90 -16.03 -9.79
N ASN A 121 -13.31 -14.86 -9.26
CA ASN A 121 -14.53 -14.76 -8.46
C ASN A 121 -15.77 -14.62 -9.36
N PRO A 122 -16.96 -14.99 -8.85
CA PRO A 122 -18.20 -14.67 -9.53
C PRO A 122 -18.34 -13.17 -9.76
N TYR A 123 -18.85 -12.78 -10.92
CA TYR A 123 -19.14 -11.37 -11.19
C TYR A 123 -20.15 -10.80 -10.19
N ILE A 124 -20.04 -9.50 -9.95
CA ILE A 124 -21.03 -8.76 -9.14
C ILE A 124 -22.15 -8.32 -10.06
N GLU A 125 -23.41 -8.62 -9.68
CA GLU A 125 -24.58 -8.19 -10.42
C GLU A 125 -24.67 -6.66 -10.49
N ILE A 126 -24.84 -6.15 -11.69
CA ILE A 126 -25.03 -4.72 -11.95
C ILE A 126 -26.36 -4.55 -12.68
N THR A 127 -27.21 -3.69 -12.16
CA THR A 127 -28.46 -3.28 -12.83
C THR A 127 -28.37 -1.80 -13.19
N SER A 128 -28.68 -1.49 -14.44
CA SER A 128 -28.71 -0.13 -14.98
C SER A 128 -29.96 0.09 -15.85
N LEU A 129 -30.15 1.31 -16.32
CA LEU A 129 -31.20 1.66 -17.25
C LEU A 129 -30.63 1.80 -18.66
N LYS A 130 -31.34 1.24 -19.64
CA LYS A 130 -31.09 1.52 -21.05
C LYS A 130 -31.53 2.95 -21.40
N ALA A 131 -31.17 3.42 -22.59
CA ALA A 131 -31.53 4.75 -23.07
C ALA A 131 -33.09 4.95 -23.17
N ASP A 132 -33.83 3.88 -23.33
CA ASP A 132 -35.31 3.88 -23.35
C ASP A 132 -35.96 3.82 -21.95
N GLY A 133 -35.13 3.81 -20.88
CA GLY A 133 -35.58 3.75 -19.49
C GLY A 133 -35.91 2.35 -18.97
N THR A 134 -35.75 1.29 -19.79
CA THR A 134 -35.97 -0.09 -19.34
C THR A 134 -34.75 -0.57 -18.55
N ALA A 135 -34.96 -1.39 -17.50
CA ALA A 135 -33.89 -2.00 -16.75
C ALA A 135 -33.11 -3.01 -17.59
N LEU A 136 -31.80 -3.12 -17.31
CA LEU A 136 -30.91 -4.14 -17.85
C LEU A 136 -30.05 -4.65 -16.70
N ALA A 137 -30.03 -5.95 -16.46
CA ALA A 137 -29.17 -6.63 -15.53
C ALA A 137 -27.98 -7.27 -16.26
N LEU A 138 -26.81 -7.27 -15.66
CA LEU A 138 -25.61 -7.91 -16.23
C LEU A 138 -25.86 -9.42 -16.47
N SER A 139 -26.57 -10.06 -15.56
CA SER A 139 -27.03 -11.47 -15.71
C SER A 139 -27.81 -11.75 -16.98
N GLU A 140 -28.45 -10.75 -17.60
CA GLU A 140 -29.10 -10.90 -18.87
C GLU A 140 -28.13 -11.03 -20.05
N LEU A 141 -26.88 -10.65 -19.88
CA LEU A 141 -25.82 -10.67 -20.89
C LEU A 141 -24.82 -11.80 -20.69
N VAL A 142 -24.49 -12.11 -19.43
CA VAL A 142 -23.55 -13.16 -19.08
C VAL A 142 -24.00 -14.53 -19.58
N GLY A 143 -23.10 -15.25 -20.24
CA GLY A 143 -23.39 -16.59 -20.81
C GLY A 143 -24.06 -16.59 -22.17
N LYS A 144 -24.35 -15.43 -22.76
CA LYS A 144 -24.87 -15.34 -24.15
C LYS A 144 -23.76 -15.24 -25.20
N THR A 145 -22.57 -14.84 -24.78
CA THR A 145 -21.37 -14.72 -25.61
C THR A 145 -20.18 -15.25 -24.81
N ASP A 146 -19.06 -15.49 -25.49
CA ASP A 146 -17.83 -15.97 -24.84
C ASP A 146 -17.27 -14.95 -23.82
N TYR A 147 -17.48 -13.65 -24.06
CA TYR A 147 -17.02 -12.56 -23.22
C TYR A 147 -18.09 -11.46 -23.12
N VAL A 148 -18.16 -10.80 -21.96
CA VAL A 148 -18.89 -9.57 -21.74
C VAL A 148 -17.91 -8.53 -21.26
N LEU A 149 -17.72 -7.44 -22.01
CA LEU A 149 -16.94 -6.27 -21.59
C LEU A 149 -17.89 -5.29 -20.90
N VAL A 150 -17.52 -4.91 -19.67
CA VAL A 150 -18.20 -3.84 -18.91
C VAL A 150 -17.27 -2.65 -18.85
N ASP A 151 -17.69 -1.54 -19.46
CA ASP A 151 -16.93 -0.28 -19.42
C ASP A 151 -17.65 0.73 -18.51
N PHE A 152 -16.89 1.31 -17.57
CA PHE A 152 -17.36 2.35 -16.66
C PHE A 152 -16.87 3.71 -17.16
N TRP A 153 -17.76 4.50 -17.72
CA TRP A 153 -17.42 5.81 -18.28
C TRP A 153 -18.26 6.95 -17.67
N ALA A 154 -17.83 8.18 -17.91
CA ALA A 154 -18.59 9.37 -17.54
C ALA A 154 -18.45 10.46 -18.61
N SER A 155 -19.47 11.32 -18.76
CA SER A 155 -19.49 12.39 -19.76
C SER A 155 -18.36 13.42 -19.59
N TRP A 156 -17.81 13.56 -18.39
CA TRP A 156 -16.69 14.43 -18.05
C TRP A 156 -15.31 13.75 -18.17
N CYS A 157 -15.28 12.43 -18.36
CA CYS A 157 -14.04 11.66 -18.53
C CYS A 157 -13.51 11.82 -19.96
N GLY A 158 -12.47 12.62 -20.15
CA GLY A 158 -11.87 12.90 -21.46
C GLY A 158 -11.40 11.60 -22.16
N PRO A 159 -10.50 10.80 -21.56
CA PRO A 159 -10.03 9.55 -22.15
C PRO A 159 -11.16 8.59 -22.50
N CYS A 160 -12.15 8.43 -21.61
CA CYS A 160 -13.28 7.52 -21.88
C CYS A 160 -14.07 7.94 -23.13
N ARG A 161 -14.20 9.24 -23.39
CA ARG A 161 -14.91 9.75 -24.57
C ARG A 161 -14.14 9.53 -25.87
N GLU A 162 -12.82 9.45 -25.80
CA GLU A 162 -11.96 9.17 -26.95
C GLU A 162 -12.06 7.71 -27.40
N GLU A 163 -12.39 6.80 -26.47
CA GLU A 163 -12.57 5.37 -26.75
C GLU A 163 -13.96 5.03 -27.32
N ILE A 164 -14.95 5.95 -27.21
CA ILE A 164 -16.30 5.74 -27.76
C ILE A 164 -16.23 5.94 -29.29
N PRO A 165 -16.56 4.91 -30.11
CA PRO A 165 -16.61 5.06 -31.55
C PRO A 165 -17.62 6.15 -31.93
N GLY A 166 -17.23 7.07 -32.82
CA GLY A 166 -18.08 8.13 -33.34
C GLY A 166 -19.16 7.62 -34.28
#